data_5a7d15ec875e67d81b9df19bdfc6d8d9
#
_entry.id   5a7d15ec875e67d81b9df19bdfc6d8d9
#
_cell.length_a   1.000
_cell.length_b   1.000
_cell.length_c   1.000
_cell.angle_alpha   90.00
_cell.angle_beta   90.00
_cell.angle_gamma   90.00
#
_symmetry.space_group_name_H-M   'P 1'
#
loop_
_entity.id
_entity.type
_entity.pdbx_description
1 polymer ?
#
loop_
_entity_poly.entity_id
_entity_poly.type
_entity_poly.pdbx_seq_one_letter_code
_entity_poly.pdbx_strand_id
1 'polypeptide(L)'
;MEEKIRHLLASLVHPETGQDIVSSGFIEHIASAAGKITVVLRFAKARDPFAVKIKNQAEELLKREFPDQTVLVVIKEGGAAPRPEPKLKTTTGGIAKVIAVASGKGGVGKSTVTANLAVALRNMGFRVGILDADIYGPSQPKMFGVEGYLPDAVQEEGADHIVPAEPMDIRLMSIGFFIKPTDALLWRGAMAVSALKQMIHQTKWGTLDFLLADLPPGTGDVHLSIIGELKIDSAVIVSTPQQVAVADVVRGVEMFRNENVNIPVAGIIENMAWFTPEELPENRYYPVSYTHLRA
;
A
#
# COMPACT_ATOMS: atom_id res chain seq x y z
N MET A 1 -22.22 -14.35 -22.61
CA MET A 1 -21.71 -13.72 -23.86
C MET A 1 -20.28 -13.23 -23.65
N GLU A 2 -20.00 -12.40 -22.65
CA GLU A 2 -18.65 -11.86 -22.38
C GLU A 2 -17.59 -12.94 -22.15
N GLU A 3 -17.89 -14.00 -21.41
CA GLU A 3 -16.95 -15.12 -21.20
C GLU A 3 -16.56 -15.82 -22.51
N LYS A 4 -17.56 -15.99 -23.43
CA LYS A 4 -17.28 -16.58 -24.74
C LYS A 4 -16.36 -15.68 -25.56
N ILE A 5 -16.57 -14.35 -25.52
CA ILE A 5 -15.72 -13.37 -26.21
C ILE A 5 -14.32 -13.39 -25.61
N ARG A 6 -14.20 -13.43 -24.29
CA ARG A 6 -12.91 -13.49 -23.58
C ARG A 6 -12.14 -14.77 -23.91
N HIS A 7 -12.82 -15.90 -23.96
CA HIS A 7 -12.23 -17.18 -24.35
C HIS A 7 -11.70 -17.19 -25.79
N LEU A 8 -12.45 -16.59 -26.73
CA LEU A 8 -12.00 -16.45 -28.13
C LEU A 8 -10.76 -15.55 -28.22
N LEU A 9 -10.75 -14.42 -27.51
CA LEU A 9 -9.65 -13.46 -27.50
C LEU A 9 -8.36 -14.03 -26.86
N ALA A 10 -8.48 -15.04 -25.99
CA ALA A 10 -7.33 -15.74 -25.42
C ALA A 10 -6.50 -16.53 -26.46
N SER A 11 -7.03 -16.75 -27.67
CA SER A 11 -6.26 -17.33 -28.77
C SER A 11 -5.28 -16.36 -29.44
N LEU A 12 -5.41 -15.05 -29.16
CA LEU A 12 -4.53 -14.03 -29.74
C LEU A 12 -3.32 -13.80 -28.84
N VAL A 13 -2.14 -13.99 -29.41
CA VAL A 13 -0.85 -13.89 -28.69
C VAL A 13 -0.14 -12.60 -29.10
N HIS A 14 0.39 -11.88 -28.12
CA HIS A 14 1.21 -10.70 -28.38
C HIS A 14 2.61 -11.11 -28.84
N PRO A 15 3.06 -10.66 -30.03
CA PRO A 15 4.30 -11.15 -30.63
C PRO A 15 5.57 -10.91 -29.81
N GLU A 16 5.63 -9.83 -29.04
CA GLU A 16 6.82 -9.48 -28.24
C GLU A 16 6.85 -10.24 -26.92
N THR A 17 5.70 -10.45 -26.27
CA THR A 17 5.64 -11.09 -24.94
C THR A 17 5.41 -12.59 -25.00
N GLY A 18 4.92 -13.13 -26.12
CA GLY A 18 4.55 -14.53 -26.27
C GLY A 18 3.35 -14.95 -25.41
N GLN A 19 2.68 -14.03 -24.73
CA GLN A 19 1.50 -14.29 -23.90
C GLN A 19 0.23 -13.89 -24.64
N ASP A 20 -0.89 -14.53 -24.29
CA ASP A 20 -2.19 -14.17 -24.82
C ASP A 20 -2.67 -12.82 -24.28
N ILE A 21 -3.52 -12.12 -25.04
CA ILE A 21 -3.97 -10.77 -24.72
C ILE A 21 -4.93 -10.69 -23.51
N VAL A 22 -5.52 -11.80 -23.10
CA VAL A 22 -6.39 -11.90 -21.92
C VAL A 22 -5.55 -12.02 -20.66
N SER A 23 -4.63 -12.99 -20.63
CA SER A 23 -3.69 -13.20 -19.51
C SER A 23 -2.74 -12.03 -19.31
N SER A 24 -2.36 -11.35 -20.40
CA SER A 24 -1.55 -10.13 -20.35
C SER A 24 -2.29 -8.89 -19.84
N GLY A 25 -3.61 -8.99 -19.61
CA GLY A 25 -4.41 -7.88 -19.12
C GLY A 25 -4.62 -6.75 -20.13
N PHE A 26 -4.50 -7.03 -21.44
CA PHE A 26 -4.72 -6.01 -22.49
C PHE A 26 -6.19 -5.71 -22.75
N ILE A 27 -7.13 -6.49 -22.19
CA ILE A 27 -8.55 -6.25 -22.29
C ILE A 27 -9.00 -5.41 -21.11
N GLU A 28 -9.33 -4.13 -21.36
CA GLU A 28 -9.86 -3.23 -20.34
C GLU A 28 -11.37 -3.45 -20.12
N HIS A 29 -12.13 -3.60 -21.20
CA HIS A 29 -13.56 -3.73 -21.12
C HIS A 29 -14.13 -4.53 -22.29
N ILE A 30 -15.14 -5.35 -22.01
CA ILE A 30 -15.95 -6.05 -23.00
C ILE A 30 -17.41 -5.71 -22.69
N ALA A 31 -18.15 -5.24 -23.67
CA ALA A 31 -19.58 -5.03 -23.59
C ALA A 31 -20.29 -5.69 -24.77
N SER A 32 -21.41 -6.36 -24.50
CA SER A 32 -22.26 -6.94 -25.52
C SER A 32 -23.71 -6.54 -25.21
N ALA A 33 -24.26 -5.61 -26.00
CA ALA A 33 -25.61 -5.10 -25.84
C ALA A 33 -26.20 -4.71 -27.19
N ALA A 34 -27.50 -4.90 -27.38
CA ALA A 34 -28.27 -4.45 -28.53
C ALA A 34 -27.66 -4.83 -29.90
N GLY A 35 -27.12 -6.06 -30.03
CA GLY A 35 -26.53 -6.52 -31.29
C GLY A 35 -25.15 -5.94 -31.59
N LYS A 36 -24.50 -5.32 -30.60
CA LYS A 36 -23.19 -4.73 -30.74
C LYS A 36 -22.20 -5.31 -29.70
N ILE A 37 -21.01 -5.72 -30.15
CA ILE A 37 -19.91 -6.11 -29.32
C ILE A 37 -18.88 -4.97 -29.33
N THR A 38 -18.52 -4.48 -28.15
CA THR A 38 -17.46 -3.48 -27.98
C THR A 38 -16.35 -4.07 -27.12
N VAL A 39 -15.13 -4.07 -27.63
CA VAL A 39 -13.92 -4.49 -26.89
C VAL A 39 -12.96 -3.33 -26.81
N VAL A 40 -12.51 -2.97 -25.62
CA VAL A 40 -11.52 -1.93 -25.38
C VAL A 40 -10.20 -2.61 -25.04
N LEU A 41 -9.20 -2.40 -25.87
CA LEU A 41 -7.83 -2.87 -25.68
C LEU A 41 -6.96 -1.74 -25.14
N ARG A 42 -6.13 -2.04 -24.14
CA ARG A 42 -5.16 -1.11 -23.57
C ARG A 42 -3.81 -1.82 -23.48
N PHE A 43 -2.80 -1.25 -24.10
CA PHE A 43 -1.44 -1.79 -24.10
C PHE A 43 -0.56 -1.07 -23.06
N ALA A 44 0.43 -1.79 -22.49
CA ALA A 44 1.33 -1.26 -21.47
C ALA A 44 2.22 -0.10 -22.00
N LYS A 45 2.59 -0.16 -23.28
CA LYS A 45 3.37 0.88 -23.96
C LYS A 45 2.41 1.86 -24.65
N ALA A 46 2.65 3.16 -24.52
CA ALA A 46 1.82 4.22 -25.12
C ALA A 46 1.76 4.17 -26.66
N ARG A 47 2.72 3.53 -27.32
CA ARG A 47 2.74 3.27 -28.76
C ARG A 47 3.27 1.85 -29.00
N ASP A 48 2.44 0.88 -28.71
CA ASP A 48 2.78 -0.50 -28.98
C ASP A 48 2.72 -0.77 -30.49
N PRO A 49 3.82 -1.23 -31.14
CA PRO A 49 3.87 -1.44 -32.59
C PRO A 49 2.93 -2.54 -33.06
N PHE A 50 2.49 -3.42 -32.17
CA PHE A 50 1.60 -4.54 -32.47
C PHE A 50 0.12 -4.25 -32.17
N ALA A 51 -0.19 -3.12 -31.52
CA ALA A 51 -1.54 -2.79 -31.09
C ALA A 51 -2.56 -2.81 -32.24
N VAL A 52 -2.22 -2.20 -33.37
CA VAL A 52 -3.11 -2.16 -34.56
C VAL A 52 -3.29 -3.55 -35.15
N LYS A 53 -2.25 -4.37 -35.21
CA LYS A 53 -2.32 -5.75 -35.71
C LYS A 53 -3.23 -6.61 -34.84
N ILE A 54 -3.06 -6.53 -33.51
CA ILE A 54 -3.87 -7.27 -32.53
C ILE A 54 -5.33 -6.82 -32.60
N LYS A 55 -5.58 -5.52 -32.70
CA LYS A 55 -6.92 -4.98 -32.89
C LYS A 55 -7.60 -5.61 -34.12
N ASN A 56 -6.93 -5.58 -35.27
CA ASN A 56 -7.49 -6.12 -36.51
C ASN A 56 -7.78 -7.61 -36.41
N GLN A 57 -6.86 -8.40 -35.82
CA GLN A 57 -7.05 -9.82 -35.58
C GLN A 57 -8.24 -10.09 -34.64
N ALA A 58 -8.41 -9.27 -33.61
CA ALA A 58 -9.56 -9.38 -32.70
C ALA A 58 -10.88 -9.05 -33.40
N GLU A 59 -10.90 -8.00 -34.26
CA GLU A 59 -12.08 -7.68 -35.05
C GLU A 59 -12.46 -8.79 -36.04
N GLU A 60 -11.49 -9.33 -36.76
CA GLU A 60 -11.73 -10.44 -37.71
C GLU A 60 -12.24 -11.70 -37.00
N LEU A 61 -11.61 -12.06 -35.88
CA LEU A 61 -12.01 -13.22 -35.10
C LEU A 61 -13.44 -13.09 -34.58
N LEU A 62 -13.77 -11.94 -34.00
CA LEU A 62 -15.11 -11.70 -33.45
C LEU A 62 -16.18 -11.57 -34.55
N LYS A 63 -15.92 -10.94 -35.70
CA LYS A 63 -16.83 -10.87 -36.84
C LYS A 63 -17.11 -12.24 -37.42
N ARG A 64 -16.16 -13.13 -37.46
CA ARG A 64 -16.33 -14.51 -37.94
C ARG A 64 -17.23 -15.33 -37.02
N GLU A 65 -17.06 -15.18 -35.70
CA GLU A 65 -17.82 -15.94 -34.70
C GLU A 65 -19.19 -15.34 -34.38
N PHE A 66 -19.40 -14.04 -34.66
CA PHE A 66 -20.62 -13.32 -34.41
C PHE A 66 -21.05 -12.51 -35.64
N PRO A 67 -21.45 -13.17 -36.77
CA PRO A 67 -21.72 -12.51 -38.05
C PRO A 67 -22.95 -11.55 -37.98
N ASP A 68 -23.88 -11.79 -37.06
CA ASP A 68 -25.09 -10.98 -36.90
C ASP A 68 -24.89 -9.78 -35.93
N GLN A 69 -23.67 -9.57 -35.42
CA GLN A 69 -23.37 -8.49 -34.50
C GLN A 69 -22.38 -7.48 -35.07
N THR A 70 -22.57 -6.22 -34.73
CA THR A 70 -21.61 -5.17 -35.06
C THR A 70 -20.45 -5.23 -34.08
N VAL A 71 -19.23 -5.51 -34.57
CA VAL A 71 -18.04 -5.59 -33.74
C VAL A 71 -17.27 -4.29 -33.83
N LEU A 72 -16.93 -3.71 -32.66
CA LEU A 72 -16.05 -2.56 -32.50
C LEU A 72 -14.94 -2.88 -31.52
N VAL A 73 -13.69 -2.87 -32.01
CA VAL A 73 -12.51 -2.97 -31.14
C VAL A 73 -11.78 -1.62 -31.11
N VAL A 74 -11.63 -1.05 -29.92
CA VAL A 74 -11.02 0.27 -29.70
C VAL A 74 -9.69 0.08 -28.98
N ILE A 75 -8.64 0.76 -29.45
CA ILE A 75 -7.38 0.87 -28.71
C ILE A 75 -7.46 2.16 -27.89
N LYS A 76 -7.22 2.05 -26.59
CA LYS A 76 -7.11 3.19 -25.68
C LYS A 76 -5.63 3.45 -25.40
N GLU A 77 -5.15 4.61 -25.76
CA GLU A 77 -3.76 4.99 -25.50
C GLU A 77 -3.57 5.35 -24.02
N GLY A 78 -2.49 4.83 -23.44
CA GLY A 78 -2.00 5.22 -22.11
C GLY A 78 -2.28 4.22 -20.98
N GLY A 79 -1.17 3.71 -20.42
CA GLY A 79 -1.12 2.91 -19.18
C GLY A 79 -1.74 1.50 -19.30
N ALA A 80 -1.07 0.50 -18.77
CA ALA A 80 -1.64 -0.84 -18.69
C ALA A 80 -3.01 -0.79 -18.01
N ALA A 81 -4.01 -1.53 -18.55
CA ALA A 81 -5.20 -1.85 -17.80
C ALA A 81 -4.75 -2.43 -16.44
N PRO A 82 -5.41 -2.09 -15.32
CA PRO A 82 -5.11 -2.77 -14.08
C PRO A 82 -5.22 -4.28 -14.36
N ARG A 83 -4.10 -5.00 -14.22
CA ARG A 83 -4.15 -6.47 -14.18
C ARG A 83 -5.24 -6.81 -13.18
N PRO A 84 -6.13 -7.80 -13.47
CA PRO A 84 -6.85 -8.42 -12.39
C PRO A 84 -5.76 -8.93 -11.45
N GLU A 85 -5.57 -8.20 -10.34
CA GLU A 85 -4.63 -8.60 -9.32
C GLU A 85 -5.03 -10.00 -8.92
N PRO A 86 -4.07 -10.97 -8.85
CA PRO A 86 -4.40 -12.23 -8.23
C PRO A 86 -5.02 -11.83 -6.90
N LYS A 87 -6.22 -12.32 -6.61
CA LYS A 87 -6.86 -12.16 -5.30
C LYS A 87 -5.95 -12.90 -4.31
N LEU A 88 -4.86 -12.23 -3.94
CA LEU A 88 -4.03 -12.66 -2.83
C LEU A 88 -4.98 -12.78 -1.67
N LYS A 89 -5.12 -13.99 -1.16
CA LYS A 89 -5.85 -14.24 0.08
C LYS A 89 -5.15 -13.37 1.11
N THR A 90 -5.76 -12.25 1.47
CA THR A 90 -5.22 -11.36 2.48
C THR A 90 -5.10 -12.14 3.77
N THR A 91 -3.88 -12.34 4.25
CA THR A 91 -3.60 -12.92 5.57
C THR A 91 -4.09 -12.04 6.72
N THR A 92 -4.76 -10.94 6.40
CA THR A 92 -5.46 -10.10 7.37
C THR A 92 -6.75 -10.73 7.92
N GLY A 93 -7.09 -11.95 7.52
CA GLY A 93 -8.32 -12.64 7.95
C GLY A 93 -8.49 -12.88 9.45
N GLY A 94 -7.50 -12.54 10.29
CA GLY A 94 -7.57 -12.62 11.76
C GLY A 94 -7.40 -11.26 12.46
N ILE A 95 -7.33 -10.14 11.73
CA ILE A 95 -7.11 -8.81 12.28
C ILE A 95 -8.43 -8.06 12.37
N ALA A 96 -8.82 -7.64 13.60
CA ALA A 96 -10.07 -6.96 13.83
C ALA A 96 -10.05 -5.50 13.36
N LYS A 97 -8.95 -4.78 13.63
CA LYS A 97 -8.77 -3.37 13.27
C LYS A 97 -7.36 -3.07 12.78
N VAL A 98 -7.26 -2.34 11.68
CA VAL A 98 -5.99 -1.81 11.14
C VAL A 98 -5.99 -0.30 11.28
N ILE A 99 -5.00 0.24 11.99
CA ILE A 99 -4.84 1.68 12.22
C ILE A 99 -3.54 2.14 11.53
N ALA A 100 -3.66 3.04 10.58
CA ALA A 100 -2.49 3.68 9.98
C ALA A 100 -1.98 4.79 10.91
N VAL A 101 -0.67 4.79 11.19
CA VAL A 101 0.02 5.90 11.85
C VAL A 101 0.84 6.63 10.78
N ALA A 102 0.46 7.86 10.51
CA ALA A 102 1.02 8.66 9.43
C ALA A 102 1.57 10.00 9.94
N SER A 103 2.41 10.63 9.15
CA SER A 103 2.87 11.99 9.40
C SER A 103 3.12 12.72 8.08
N GLY A 104 2.80 13.99 8.02
CA GLY A 104 3.09 14.83 6.86
C GLY A 104 4.59 15.08 6.67
N LYS A 105 5.40 14.96 7.73
CA LYS A 105 6.83 15.27 7.75
C LYS A 105 7.60 14.23 8.54
N GLY A 106 8.86 14.01 8.17
CA GLY A 106 9.79 13.19 8.95
C GLY A 106 10.23 13.87 10.24
N GLY A 107 10.62 13.08 11.26
CA GLY A 107 11.19 13.58 12.49
C GLY A 107 10.17 14.09 13.53
N VAL A 108 8.87 13.91 13.32
CA VAL A 108 7.81 14.32 14.26
C VAL A 108 7.56 13.29 15.39
N GLY A 109 8.26 12.15 15.38
CA GLY A 109 8.10 11.08 16.36
C GLY A 109 7.00 10.07 16.02
N LYS A 110 6.60 9.95 14.76
CA LYS A 110 5.58 9.00 14.27
C LYS A 110 5.82 7.58 14.82
N SER A 111 7.01 7.02 14.58
CA SER A 111 7.35 5.65 14.99
C SER A 111 7.41 5.49 16.52
N THR A 112 7.83 6.52 17.25
CA THR A 112 7.77 6.55 18.72
C THR A 112 6.34 6.49 19.22
N VAL A 113 5.43 7.23 18.59
CA VAL A 113 4.01 7.18 18.89
C VAL A 113 3.43 5.81 18.57
N THR A 114 3.79 5.21 17.42
CA THR A 114 3.37 3.86 17.04
C THR A 114 3.78 2.82 18.08
N ALA A 115 5.05 2.83 18.50
CA ALA A 115 5.58 1.91 19.50
C ALA A 115 4.86 2.05 20.85
N ASN A 116 4.70 3.30 21.34
CA ASN A 116 4.03 3.56 22.62
C ASN A 116 2.54 3.20 22.57
N LEU A 117 1.87 3.48 21.46
CA LEU A 117 0.46 3.08 21.26
C LEU A 117 0.31 1.56 21.28
N ALA A 118 1.21 0.83 20.62
CA ALA A 118 1.21 -0.63 20.64
C ALA A 118 1.37 -1.18 22.06
N VAL A 119 2.35 -0.66 22.80
CA VAL A 119 2.60 -1.07 24.19
C VAL A 119 1.40 -0.72 25.09
N ALA A 120 0.80 0.46 24.92
CA ALA A 120 -0.38 0.85 25.68
C ALA A 120 -1.57 -0.08 25.42
N LEU A 121 -1.87 -0.37 24.15
CA LEU A 121 -2.94 -1.29 23.78
C LEU A 121 -2.68 -2.71 24.31
N ARG A 122 -1.45 -3.19 24.23
CA ARG A 122 -1.08 -4.50 24.78
C ARG A 122 -1.23 -4.52 26.30
N ASN A 123 -0.85 -3.45 27.00
CA ASN A 123 -1.04 -3.35 28.46
C ASN A 123 -2.52 -3.29 28.87
N MET A 124 -3.40 -2.89 27.95
CA MET A 124 -4.86 -2.97 28.12
C MET A 124 -5.42 -4.37 27.83
N GLY A 125 -4.58 -5.34 27.47
CA GLY A 125 -4.96 -6.74 27.21
C GLY A 125 -5.29 -7.05 25.74
N PHE A 126 -5.09 -6.14 24.80
CA PHE A 126 -5.31 -6.40 23.39
C PHE A 126 -4.12 -7.12 22.74
N ARG A 127 -4.42 -7.97 21.75
CA ARG A 127 -3.42 -8.59 20.87
C ARG A 127 -3.04 -7.58 19.80
N VAL A 128 -1.79 -7.19 19.75
CA VAL A 128 -1.32 -6.08 18.92
C VAL A 128 -0.23 -6.54 17.97
N GLY A 129 -0.29 -6.05 16.74
CA GLY A 129 0.78 -6.14 15.75
C GLY A 129 1.26 -4.76 15.31
N ILE A 130 2.49 -4.68 14.87
CA ILE A 130 3.09 -3.51 14.21
C ILE A 130 3.61 -3.94 12.85
N LEU A 131 3.19 -3.24 11.80
CA LEU A 131 3.79 -3.29 10.49
C LEU A 131 4.62 -2.01 10.29
N ASP A 132 5.93 -2.11 10.35
CA ASP A 132 6.85 -1.00 10.05
C ASP A 132 7.12 -0.97 8.53
N ALA A 133 6.45 -0.06 7.87
CA ALA A 133 6.51 0.13 6.44
C ALA A 133 7.36 1.35 6.02
N ASP A 134 8.13 1.95 6.96
CA ASP A 134 9.01 3.07 6.66
C ASP A 134 10.31 2.59 5.98
N ILE A 135 10.30 2.57 4.65
CA ILE A 135 11.41 2.07 3.83
C ILE A 135 12.70 2.88 4.05
N TYR A 136 12.56 4.17 4.30
CA TYR A 136 13.70 5.10 4.38
C TYR A 136 14.30 5.20 5.77
N GLY A 137 13.58 4.77 6.79
CA GLY A 137 14.04 4.83 8.17
C GLY A 137 13.32 3.84 9.08
N PRO A 138 13.40 2.52 8.78
CA PRO A 138 12.74 1.52 9.62
C PRO A 138 13.32 1.59 11.03
N SER A 139 12.52 1.95 12.00
CA SER A 139 12.97 2.24 13.35
C SER A 139 12.38 1.32 14.42
N GLN A 140 11.31 0.61 14.12
CA GLN A 140 10.65 -0.27 15.08
C GLN A 140 11.56 -1.41 15.58
N PRO A 141 12.40 -2.06 14.72
CA PRO A 141 13.35 -3.07 15.21
C PRO A 141 14.28 -2.56 16.30
N LYS A 142 14.76 -1.32 16.15
CA LYS A 142 15.64 -0.66 17.13
C LYS A 142 14.89 -0.32 18.42
N MET A 143 13.67 0.21 18.31
CA MET A 143 12.85 0.58 19.47
C MET A 143 12.50 -0.62 20.35
N PHE A 144 12.32 -1.79 19.72
CA PHE A 144 11.98 -3.04 20.40
C PHE A 144 13.20 -3.95 20.67
N GLY A 145 14.43 -3.53 20.33
CA GLY A 145 15.65 -4.29 20.60
C GLY A 145 15.77 -5.59 19.78
N VAL A 146 15.19 -5.63 18.58
CA VAL A 146 15.18 -6.81 17.70
C VAL A 146 15.83 -6.54 16.33
N GLU A 147 16.81 -5.66 16.26
CA GLU A 147 17.50 -5.27 15.02
C GLU A 147 18.17 -6.44 14.28
N GLY A 148 18.57 -7.48 15.00
CA GLY A 148 19.20 -8.67 14.41
C GLY A 148 18.22 -9.79 14.06
N TYR A 149 16.93 -9.57 14.17
CA TYR A 149 15.94 -10.58 13.84
C TYR A 149 15.93 -10.89 12.34
N LEU A 150 15.99 -12.17 12.01
CA LEU A 150 15.86 -12.68 10.65
C LEU A 150 14.55 -13.46 10.56
N PRO A 151 13.56 -12.97 9.81
CA PRO A 151 12.28 -13.66 9.71
C PRO A 151 12.42 -15.03 9.06
N ASP A 152 11.91 -16.07 9.72
CA ASP A 152 11.80 -17.39 9.15
C ASP A 152 10.61 -17.46 8.18
N ALA A 153 10.74 -18.29 7.14
CA ALA A 153 9.64 -18.65 6.27
C ALA A 153 9.11 -20.04 6.67
N VAL A 154 7.81 -20.14 6.88
CA VAL A 154 7.13 -21.40 7.15
C VAL A 154 6.10 -21.69 6.08
N GLN A 155 6.02 -22.95 5.63
CA GLN A 155 5.05 -23.38 4.66
C GLN A 155 3.82 -23.97 5.36
N GLU A 156 2.66 -23.33 5.19
CA GLU A 156 1.39 -23.79 5.75
C GLU A 156 0.31 -23.77 4.66
N GLU A 157 -0.48 -24.83 4.58
CA GLU A 157 -1.57 -24.97 3.59
C GLU A 157 -1.15 -24.70 2.13
N GLY A 158 0.14 -24.94 1.80
CA GLY A 158 0.69 -24.73 0.46
C GLY A 158 1.04 -23.28 0.13
N ALA A 159 1.08 -22.40 1.14
CA ALA A 159 1.54 -21.01 1.02
C ALA A 159 2.74 -20.75 1.93
N ASP A 160 3.66 -19.91 1.47
CA ASP A 160 4.80 -19.45 2.28
C ASP A 160 4.36 -18.29 3.17
N HIS A 161 4.62 -18.41 4.46
CA HIS A 161 4.34 -17.39 5.47
C HIS A 161 5.63 -16.93 6.13
N ILE A 162 5.69 -15.64 6.45
CA ILE A 162 6.81 -15.00 7.14
C ILE A 162 6.45 -14.88 8.62
N VAL A 163 7.32 -15.38 9.49
CA VAL A 163 7.12 -15.30 10.94
C VAL A 163 7.52 -13.91 11.43
N PRO A 164 6.64 -13.16 12.12
CA PRO A 164 6.99 -11.88 12.72
C PRO A 164 7.85 -12.07 13.98
N ALA A 165 8.66 -11.07 14.33
CA ALA A 165 9.25 -11.00 15.67
C ALA A 165 8.16 -10.76 16.71
N GLU A 166 8.35 -11.24 17.94
CA GLU A 166 7.36 -11.07 19.02
C GLU A 166 7.98 -10.41 20.28
N PRO A 167 8.58 -9.22 20.18
CA PRO A 167 9.05 -8.52 21.36
C PRO A 167 7.87 -8.06 22.22
N MET A 168 7.97 -8.25 23.54
CA MET A 168 6.94 -7.81 24.49
C MET A 168 5.51 -8.28 24.14
N ASP A 169 5.34 -9.47 23.63
CA ASP A 169 4.06 -10.04 23.14
C ASP A 169 3.37 -9.17 22.06
N ILE A 170 4.13 -8.40 21.28
CA ILE A 170 3.67 -7.62 20.14
C ILE A 170 4.25 -8.24 18.88
N ARG A 171 3.42 -8.60 17.90
CA ARG A 171 3.90 -9.12 16.61
C ARG A 171 4.44 -8.00 15.76
N LEU A 172 5.73 -8.00 15.53
CA LEU A 172 6.43 -6.97 14.77
C LEU A 172 6.95 -7.52 13.45
N MET A 173 6.53 -6.91 12.36
CA MET A 173 7.12 -7.09 11.04
C MET A 173 7.63 -5.74 10.54
N SER A 174 8.89 -5.67 10.14
CA SER A 174 9.53 -4.46 9.65
C SER A 174 10.25 -4.72 8.34
N ILE A 175 10.16 -3.76 7.42
CA ILE A 175 10.99 -3.74 6.22
C ILE A 175 12.49 -3.75 6.58
N GLY A 176 12.85 -3.24 7.75
CA GLY A 176 14.22 -3.24 8.27
C GLY A 176 14.80 -4.62 8.54
N PHE A 177 14.00 -5.68 8.61
CA PHE A 177 14.49 -7.05 8.73
C PHE A 177 15.04 -7.60 7.40
N PHE A 178 14.68 -6.99 6.27
CA PHE A 178 15.04 -7.44 4.92
C PHE A 178 16.08 -6.55 4.25
N ILE A 179 16.25 -5.32 4.73
CA ILE A 179 17.12 -4.31 4.12
C ILE A 179 18.32 -4.06 5.04
N LYS A 180 19.52 -4.29 4.54
CA LYS A 180 20.72 -3.82 5.26
C LYS A 180 20.81 -2.30 5.15
N PRO A 181 21.26 -1.60 6.17
CA PRO A 181 21.40 -0.14 6.15
C PRO A 181 22.23 0.39 4.96
N THR A 182 23.21 -0.41 4.48
CA THR A 182 24.05 -0.11 3.32
C THR A 182 23.30 -0.21 2.00
N ASP A 183 22.24 -0.99 1.94
CA ASP A 183 21.53 -1.33 0.69
C ASP A 183 20.25 -0.49 0.50
N ALA A 184 19.82 0.23 1.52
CA ALA A 184 18.62 1.07 1.50
C ALA A 184 18.62 2.10 0.36
N LEU A 185 19.79 2.62 -0.02
CA LEU A 185 19.97 3.53 -1.14
C LEU A 185 19.75 2.88 -2.52
N LEU A 186 19.86 1.56 -2.62
CA LEU A 186 19.70 0.81 -3.87
C LEU A 186 18.26 0.37 -4.12
N TRP A 187 17.41 0.42 -3.10
CA TRP A 187 16.02 0.03 -3.20
C TRP A 187 15.21 1.10 -3.93
N ARG A 188 15.01 0.89 -5.22
CA ARG A 188 14.15 1.75 -6.03
C ARG A 188 12.69 1.48 -5.69
N GLY A 189 11.83 2.52 -5.77
CA GLY A 189 10.44 2.50 -5.32
C GLY A 189 9.63 1.24 -5.65
N ALA A 190 9.78 0.69 -6.86
CA ALA A 190 9.05 -0.53 -7.26
C ALA A 190 9.47 -1.78 -6.46
N MET A 191 10.76 -1.93 -6.14
CA MET A 191 11.25 -3.08 -5.35
C MET A 191 10.76 -2.98 -3.90
N ALA A 192 10.81 -1.78 -3.34
CA ALA A 192 10.34 -1.51 -2.00
C ALA A 192 8.83 -1.78 -1.86
N VAL A 193 8.03 -1.32 -2.81
CA VAL A 193 6.59 -1.60 -2.85
C VAL A 193 6.32 -3.09 -2.98
N SER A 194 7.08 -3.82 -3.79
CA SER A 194 6.93 -5.28 -3.92
C SER A 194 7.22 -6.02 -2.60
N ALA A 195 8.30 -5.64 -1.90
CA ALA A 195 8.62 -6.23 -0.60
C ALA A 195 7.58 -5.90 0.47
N LEU A 196 7.08 -4.66 0.50
CA LEU A 196 6.00 -4.27 1.40
C LEU A 196 4.73 -5.09 1.14
N LYS A 197 4.37 -5.32 -0.12
CA LYS A 197 3.24 -6.18 -0.48
C LYS A 197 3.43 -7.60 0.06
N GLN A 198 4.62 -8.17 -0.12
CA GLN A 198 4.92 -9.49 0.44
C GLN A 198 4.81 -9.49 1.97
N MET A 199 5.38 -8.52 2.66
CA MET A 199 5.24 -8.39 4.11
C MET A 199 3.78 -8.30 4.55
N ILE A 200 2.97 -7.50 3.89
CA ILE A 200 1.56 -7.32 4.22
C ILE A 200 0.80 -8.64 4.09
N HIS A 201 1.02 -9.37 2.98
CA HIS A 201 0.23 -10.54 2.63
C HIS A 201 0.78 -11.85 3.18
N GLN A 202 2.09 -11.96 3.39
CA GLN A 202 2.73 -13.21 3.80
C GLN A 202 3.05 -13.29 5.30
N THR A 203 2.99 -12.18 6.04
CA THR A 203 3.24 -12.23 7.48
C THR A 203 2.15 -13.03 8.21
N LYS A 204 2.59 -13.98 9.02
CA LYS A 204 1.72 -14.79 9.87
C LYS A 204 1.23 -13.99 11.08
N TRP A 205 0.28 -13.08 10.84
CA TRP A 205 -0.25 -12.23 11.90
C TRP A 205 -1.09 -13.00 12.94
N GLY A 206 -1.72 -14.11 12.55
CA GLY A 206 -2.68 -14.82 13.39
C GLY A 206 -3.84 -13.91 13.80
N THR A 207 -4.39 -14.13 15.00
CA THR A 207 -5.50 -13.30 15.49
C THR A 207 -4.96 -12.06 16.22
N LEU A 208 -5.31 -10.86 15.74
CA LEU A 208 -4.99 -9.58 16.35
C LEU A 208 -6.26 -8.75 16.56
N ASP A 209 -6.27 -7.98 17.65
CA ASP A 209 -7.31 -6.98 17.89
C ASP A 209 -6.95 -5.67 17.15
N PHE A 210 -5.65 -5.33 17.12
CA PHE A 210 -5.13 -4.16 16.41
C PHE A 210 -3.85 -4.48 15.63
N LEU A 211 -3.77 -4.00 14.39
CA LEU A 211 -2.54 -3.88 13.63
C LEU A 211 -2.24 -2.40 13.42
N LEU A 212 -1.13 -1.92 13.93
CA LEU A 212 -0.64 -0.56 13.71
C LEU A 212 0.30 -0.55 12.52
N ALA A 213 -0.06 0.16 11.46
CA ALA A 213 0.80 0.34 10.28
C ALA A 213 1.57 1.66 10.42
N ASP A 214 2.87 1.57 10.70
CA ASP A 214 3.80 2.71 10.76
C ASP A 214 4.21 3.07 9.33
N LEU A 215 3.54 4.08 8.74
CA LEU A 215 3.71 4.47 7.35
C LEU A 215 4.98 5.30 7.16
N PRO A 216 5.56 5.38 5.94
CA PRO A 216 6.63 6.33 5.64
C PRO A 216 6.20 7.77 5.93
N PRO A 217 7.10 8.75 6.10
CA PRO A 217 6.71 10.15 6.20
C PRO A 217 6.27 10.72 4.84
N GLY A 218 5.36 11.68 4.85
CA GLY A 218 4.86 12.37 3.65
C GLY A 218 3.54 11.80 3.13
N THR A 219 3.24 12.07 1.84
CA THR A 219 1.96 11.73 1.19
C THR A 219 2.15 11.23 -0.26
N GLY A 220 3.27 10.57 -0.53
CA GLY A 220 3.63 10.12 -1.89
C GLY A 220 3.02 8.77 -2.30
N ASP A 221 3.40 8.31 -3.51
CA ASP A 221 2.87 7.09 -4.15
C ASP A 221 3.04 5.81 -3.31
N VAL A 222 4.09 5.75 -2.48
CA VAL A 222 4.33 4.61 -1.57
C VAL A 222 3.20 4.48 -0.55
N HIS A 223 2.68 5.61 -0.03
CA HIS A 223 1.52 5.61 0.88
C HIS A 223 0.29 5.01 0.21
N LEU A 224 -0.04 5.51 -0.99
CA LEU A 224 -1.20 5.02 -1.74
C LEU A 224 -1.08 3.53 -2.06
N SER A 225 0.14 3.06 -2.34
CA SER A 225 0.40 1.64 -2.56
C SER A 225 0.15 0.79 -1.32
N ILE A 226 0.61 1.24 -0.13
CA ILE A 226 0.39 0.54 1.14
C ILE A 226 -1.10 0.58 1.52
N ILE A 227 -1.74 1.74 1.40
CA ILE A 227 -3.15 1.95 1.69
C ILE A 227 -4.03 1.05 0.80
N GLY A 228 -3.66 0.87 -0.47
CA GLY A 228 -4.38 -0.01 -1.39
C GLY A 228 -4.27 -1.49 -1.05
N GLU A 229 -3.20 -1.91 -0.36
CA GLU A 229 -2.98 -3.31 0.04
C GLU A 229 -3.54 -3.66 1.42
N LEU A 230 -3.66 -2.67 2.31
CA LEU A 230 -4.20 -2.83 3.66
C LEU A 230 -5.64 -2.33 3.74
N LYS A 231 -6.52 -3.13 4.31
CA LYS A 231 -7.84 -2.65 4.70
C LYS A 231 -7.73 -1.82 5.97
N ILE A 232 -7.39 -0.53 5.82
CA ILE A 232 -7.23 0.39 6.94
C ILE A 232 -8.59 0.86 7.43
N ASP A 233 -8.87 0.69 8.73
CA ASP A 233 -10.11 1.12 9.37
C ASP A 233 -10.09 2.60 9.75
N SER A 234 -8.91 3.11 10.15
CA SER A 234 -8.73 4.53 10.48
C SER A 234 -7.27 4.95 10.45
N ALA A 235 -7.04 6.25 10.41
CA ALA A 235 -5.69 6.83 10.45
C ALA A 235 -5.53 7.74 11.66
N VAL A 236 -4.32 7.72 12.25
CA VAL A 236 -3.85 8.68 13.26
C VAL A 236 -2.70 9.46 12.64
N ILE A 237 -2.76 10.78 12.72
CA ILE A 237 -1.73 11.65 12.14
C ILE A 237 -0.89 12.25 13.27
N VAL A 238 0.43 12.03 13.21
CA VAL A 238 1.38 12.57 14.17
C VAL A 238 2.02 13.84 13.61
N SER A 239 2.04 14.90 14.40
CA SER A 239 2.65 16.18 14.04
C SER A 239 3.32 16.83 15.24
N THR A 240 4.01 17.92 14.98
CA THR A 240 4.55 18.85 15.98
C THR A 240 3.88 20.20 15.78
N PRO A 241 3.92 21.12 16.76
CA PRO A 241 3.19 22.38 16.71
C PRO A 241 3.74 23.43 15.72
N GLN A 242 4.86 23.14 15.05
CA GLN A 242 5.44 24.05 14.08
C GLN A 242 4.52 24.24 12.87
N GLN A 243 4.33 25.48 12.42
CA GLN A 243 3.46 25.82 11.31
C GLN A 243 3.76 25.03 10.02
N VAL A 244 5.04 24.78 9.75
CA VAL A 244 5.46 23.96 8.59
C VAL A 244 4.94 22.51 8.74
N ALA A 245 5.02 21.92 9.92
CA ALA A 245 4.51 20.59 10.18
C ALA A 245 2.98 20.55 10.09
N VAL A 246 2.30 21.58 10.60
CA VAL A 246 0.83 21.72 10.52
C VAL A 246 0.35 21.83 9.06
N ALA A 247 1.07 22.56 8.21
CA ALA A 247 0.74 22.64 6.79
C ALA A 247 0.81 21.26 6.09
N ASP A 248 1.77 20.41 6.49
CA ASP A 248 1.86 19.05 5.97
C ASP A 248 0.79 18.11 6.55
N VAL A 249 0.30 18.38 7.78
CA VAL A 249 -0.85 17.65 8.36
C VAL A 249 -2.10 17.82 7.51
N VAL A 250 -2.36 19.03 7.03
CA VAL A 250 -3.52 19.31 6.16
C VAL A 250 -3.49 18.40 4.92
N ARG A 251 -2.33 18.31 4.27
CA ARG A 251 -2.15 17.41 3.11
C ARG A 251 -2.35 15.95 3.47
N GLY A 252 -1.86 15.53 4.64
CA GLY A 252 -2.07 14.17 5.15
C GLY A 252 -3.54 13.86 5.40
N VAL A 253 -4.28 14.78 6.01
CA VAL A 253 -5.74 14.65 6.23
C VAL A 253 -6.48 14.56 4.91
N GLU A 254 -6.15 15.44 3.95
CA GLU A 254 -6.77 15.45 2.61
C GLU A 254 -6.51 14.14 1.85
N MET A 255 -5.30 13.57 1.94
CA MET A 255 -4.99 12.28 1.34
C MET A 255 -5.91 11.16 1.86
N PHE A 256 -6.10 11.06 3.19
CA PHE A 256 -6.96 10.03 3.76
C PHE A 256 -8.45 10.27 3.49
N ARG A 257 -8.87 11.55 3.39
CA ARG A 257 -10.25 11.95 3.09
C ARG A 257 -10.61 11.91 1.61
N ASN A 258 -9.62 11.78 0.72
CA ASN A 258 -9.86 11.70 -0.72
C ASN A 258 -10.88 10.59 -1.04
N GLU A 259 -11.80 10.84 -1.97
CA GLU A 259 -12.89 9.91 -2.33
C GLU A 259 -12.40 8.51 -2.73
N ASN A 260 -11.21 8.40 -3.31
CA ASN A 260 -10.61 7.12 -3.71
C ASN A 260 -9.97 6.37 -2.55
N VAL A 261 -9.64 7.04 -1.45
CA VAL A 261 -9.01 6.48 -0.25
C VAL A 261 -10.05 6.26 0.84
N ASN A 262 -10.82 7.29 1.15
CA ASN A 262 -11.97 7.31 2.06
C ASN A 262 -11.71 6.62 3.42
N ILE A 263 -10.58 6.94 4.05
CA ILE A 263 -10.21 6.43 5.36
C ILE A 263 -10.46 7.51 6.42
N PRO A 264 -11.27 7.23 7.46
CA PRO A 264 -11.52 8.19 8.52
C PRO A 264 -10.25 8.49 9.33
N VAL A 265 -9.99 9.77 9.58
CA VAL A 265 -8.94 10.21 10.49
C VAL A 265 -9.49 10.18 11.91
N ALA A 266 -9.02 9.24 12.73
CA ALA A 266 -9.44 9.05 14.11
C ALA A 266 -8.98 10.21 15.04
N GLY A 267 -7.83 10.82 14.69
CA GLY A 267 -7.30 11.94 15.46
C GLY A 267 -5.93 12.40 14.98
N ILE A 268 -5.50 13.52 15.57
CA ILE A 268 -4.17 14.10 15.38
C ILE A 268 -3.47 14.10 16.73
N ILE A 269 -2.23 13.60 16.76
CA ILE A 269 -1.37 13.62 17.96
C ILE A 269 -0.36 14.73 17.77
N GLU A 270 -0.48 15.77 18.58
CA GLU A 270 0.52 16.82 18.68
C GLU A 270 1.65 16.35 19.60
N ASN A 271 2.79 16.00 19.02
CA ASN A 271 3.97 15.52 19.71
C ASN A 271 5.01 16.65 19.86
N MET A 272 5.90 16.53 20.84
CA MET A 272 6.94 17.53 21.13
C MET A 272 6.37 18.94 21.35
N ALA A 273 5.18 19.04 21.93
CA ALA A 273 4.51 20.31 22.15
C ALA A 273 5.17 21.12 23.27
N TRP A 274 5.65 20.46 24.28
CA TRP A 274 6.41 21.07 25.39
C TRP A 274 7.37 20.04 26.00
N PHE A 275 8.27 20.56 26.82
CA PHE A 275 9.14 19.73 27.64
C PHE A 275 9.17 20.31 29.05
N THR A 276 9.22 19.44 30.04
CA THR A 276 9.33 19.79 31.46
C THR A 276 10.63 19.21 32.00
N PRO A 277 11.61 20.05 32.44
CA PRO A 277 12.83 19.56 33.06
C PRO A 277 12.55 18.85 34.38
N GLU A 278 13.31 17.82 34.71
CA GLU A 278 13.18 17.10 35.99
C GLU A 278 13.45 18.03 37.18
N GLU A 279 14.38 18.98 37.05
CA GLU A 279 14.74 19.94 38.08
C GLU A 279 13.69 21.01 38.31
N LEU A 280 12.79 21.22 37.38
CA LEU A 280 11.72 22.26 37.41
C LEU A 280 10.39 21.68 36.93
N PRO A 281 9.78 20.76 37.69
CA PRO A 281 8.60 20.01 37.25
C PRO A 281 7.35 20.88 37.05
N GLU A 282 7.31 22.09 37.63
CA GLU A 282 6.23 23.05 37.45
C GLU A 282 6.34 23.87 36.14
N ASN A 283 7.52 23.82 35.48
CA ASN A 283 7.78 24.64 34.31
C ASN A 283 7.55 23.85 33.00
N ARG A 284 6.84 24.45 32.06
CA ARG A 284 6.69 23.94 30.70
C ARG A 284 7.42 24.83 29.73
N TYR A 285 8.34 24.23 28.99
CA TYR A 285 9.09 24.91 27.93
C TYR A 285 8.59 24.43 26.58
N TYR A 286 8.23 25.35 25.71
CA TYR A 286 7.74 25.08 24.39
C TYR A 286 8.91 25.13 23.40
N PRO A 287 9.31 24.01 22.76
CA PRO A 287 10.56 23.91 21.98
C PRO A 287 10.59 24.80 20.77
N VAL A 288 9.46 25.30 20.31
CA VAL A 288 9.39 26.19 19.16
C VAL A 288 8.56 27.39 19.51
N SER A 289 9.22 28.52 19.53
CA SER A 289 8.55 29.76 19.66
C SER A 289 7.90 30.17 18.34
N TYR A 290 6.68 30.62 18.41
CA TYR A 290 6.05 31.47 17.38
C TYR A 290 6.85 32.75 17.12
N THR A 291 7.95 32.99 17.84
CA THR A 291 8.73 34.23 17.81
C THR A 291 9.62 34.39 16.60
N HIS A 292 10.01 33.29 15.91
CA HIS A 292 10.88 33.39 14.73
C HIS A 292 10.18 33.71 13.41
N LEU A 293 8.84 33.77 13.40
CA LEU A 293 8.05 34.08 12.20
C LEU A 293 7.35 35.43 12.27
N ARG A 294 7.70 36.28 13.26
CA ARG A 294 7.19 37.65 13.42
C ARG A 294 8.20 38.70 12.99
N ALA A 295 9.20 38.37 12.19
CA ALA A 295 10.09 39.36 11.59
C ALA A 295 9.65 39.68 10.17
#